data_acb235c7fe9513b40099bf1333c5ba95
#
_entry.id   acb235c7fe9513b40099bf1333c5ba95
#
_cell.length_a   1.000
_cell.length_b   1.000
_cell.length_c   1.000
_cell.angle_alpha   90.00
_cell.angle_beta   90.00
_cell.angle_gamma   90.00
#
_symmetry.space_group_name_H-M   'P 1'
#
loop_
_entity.id
_entity.type
_entity.pdbx_description
1 polymer ?
#
loop_
_entity_poly.entity_id
_entity_poly.type
_entity_poly.pdbx_seq_one_letter_code
_entity_poly.pdbx_strand_id
1 'polypeptide(L)'
;MNMKFQFTGVAKAVEALEKVKEDLENNMQEVLLGGGQLIRGEAIRSIQTGAKSGKTYKKYNPTRTHKASAPGEAPASDTGFLVSNIRVKVQKDFVEVRSEASYSKFLEYGTSKMLARPFMFPASEKSKPKIAEILFQKIKQSLDKFGK
;
A
#
# COMPACT_ATOMS: atom_id res chain seq x y z
N MET A 1 47.61 41.41 -8.02
CA MET A 1 46.61 41.17 -9.10
C MET A 1 45.44 40.43 -8.49
N ASN A 2 44.24 41.10 -8.31
CA ASN A 2 43.06 40.46 -7.72
C ASN A 2 42.10 40.10 -8.84
N MET A 3 41.91 38.81 -9.07
CA MET A 3 40.87 38.32 -9.98
C MET A 3 39.59 38.08 -9.22
N LYS A 4 38.48 38.71 -9.60
CA LYS A 4 37.15 38.45 -9.11
C LYS A 4 36.40 37.59 -10.13
N PHE A 5 35.98 36.40 -9.73
CA PHE A 5 35.10 35.57 -10.55
C PHE A 5 33.66 35.79 -10.08
N GLN A 6 32.78 36.13 -10.99
CA GLN A 6 31.35 36.29 -10.71
C GLN A 6 30.57 35.22 -11.49
N PHE A 7 29.93 34.33 -10.77
CA PHE A 7 29.05 33.32 -11.40
C PHE A 7 27.65 33.92 -11.57
N THR A 8 27.24 34.14 -12.83
CA THR A 8 25.87 34.56 -13.17
C THR A 8 24.98 33.35 -13.32
N GLY A 9 23.73 33.46 -12.83
CA GLY A 9 22.72 32.40 -12.96
C GLY A 9 22.58 31.48 -11.78
N VAL A 10 23.42 31.55 -10.74
CA VAL A 10 23.32 30.70 -9.54
C VAL A 10 21.95 30.83 -8.86
N ALA A 11 21.45 32.05 -8.73
CA ALA A 11 20.14 32.28 -8.13
C ALA A 11 18.98 31.59 -8.90
N LYS A 12 19.02 31.65 -10.25
CA LYS A 12 18.05 30.96 -11.10
C LYS A 12 18.15 29.42 -10.99
N ALA A 13 19.39 28.91 -10.89
CA ALA A 13 19.60 27.47 -10.71
C ALA A 13 19.07 26.97 -9.36
N VAL A 14 19.29 27.74 -8.29
CA VAL A 14 18.75 27.43 -6.97
C VAL A 14 17.21 27.44 -7.00
N GLU A 15 16.57 28.46 -7.57
CA GLU A 15 15.13 28.52 -7.71
C GLU A 15 14.57 27.36 -8.51
N ALA A 16 15.22 26.94 -9.60
CA ALA A 16 14.81 25.78 -10.39
C ALA A 16 14.91 24.49 -9.58
N LEU A 17 15.98 24.30 -8.78
CA LEU A 17 16.14 23.14 -7.91
C LEU A 17 15.08 23.09 -6.80
N GLU A 18 14.70 24.23 -6.23
CA GLU A 18 13.62 24.29 -5.24
C GLU A 18 12.27 23.86 -5.83
N LYS A 19 11.96 24.30 -7.06
CA LYS A 19 10.75 23.87 -7.78
C LYS A 19 10.77 22.37 -8.09
N VAL A 20 11.90 21.81 -8.48
CA VAL A 20 12.06 20.36 -8.69
C VAL A 20 11.82 19.60 -7.38
N LYS A 21 12.39 20.08 -6.29
CA LYS A 21 12.21 19.48 -4.97
C LYS A 21 10.75 19.44 -4.56
N GLU A 22 10.03 20.55 -4.68
CA GLU A 22 8.61 20.65 -4.33
C GLU A 22 7.76 19.70 -5.19
N ASP A 23 8.01 19.64 -6.50
CA ASP A 23 7.30 18.73 -7.41
C ASP A 23 7.56 17.25 -7.06
N LEU A 24 8.79 16.90 -6.69
CA LEU A 24 9.14 15.55 -6.24
C LEU A 24 8.47 15.20 -4.91
N GLU A 25 8.42 16.12 -3.95
CA GLU A 25 7.74 15.89 -2.66
C GLU A 25 6.24 15.65 -2.87
N ASN A 26 5.58 16.44 -3.72
CA ASN A 26 4.17 16.27 -4.05
C ASN A 26 3.90 14.93 -4.76
N ASN A 27 4.73 14.58 -5.76
CA ASN A 27 4.63 13.31 -6.47
C ASN A 27 4.87 12.11 -5.53
N MET A 28 5.77 12.24 -4.54
CA MET A 28 6.00 11.20 -3.54
C MET A 28 4.76 10.97 -2.68
N GLN A 29 4.05 12.02 -2.25
CA GLN A 29 2.80 11.88 -1.50
C GLN A 29 1.72 11.13 -2.31
N GLU A 30 1.61 11.42 -3.61
CA GLU A 30 0.70 10.69 -4.49
C GLU A 30 1.08 9.22 -4.62
N VAL A 31 2.38 8.91 -4.78
CA VAL A 31 2.87 7.52 -4.84
C VAL A 31 2.62 6.77 -3.55
N LEU A 32 2.87 7.40 -2.39
CA LEU A 32 2.59 6.81 -1.08
C LEU A 32 1.11 6.47 -0.92
N LEU A 33 0.22 7.42 -1.24
CA LEU A 33 -1.22 7.21 -1.17
C LEU A 33 -1.67 6.10 -2.14
N GLY A 34 -1.27 6.21 -3.41
CA GLY A 34 -1.60 5.23 -4.44
C GLY A 34 -1.07 3.84 -4.11
N GLY A 35 0.17 3.74 -3.63
CA GLY A 35 0.78 2.49 -3.18
C GLY A 35 0.03 1.86 -2.01
N GLY A 36 -0.35 2.66 -1.02
CA GLY A 36 -1.17 2.20 0.11
C GLY A 36 -2.54 1.69 -0.33
N GLN A 37 -3.19 2.37 -1.28
CA GLN A 37 -4.48 1.94 -1.83
C GLN A 37 -4.35 0.66 -2.67
N LEU A 38 -3.25 0.47 -3.39
CA LEU A 38 -2.99 -0.78 -4.12
C LEU A 38 -2.86 -1.97 -3.16
N ILE A 39 -2.08 -1.83 -2.09
CA ILE A 39 -1.92 -2.87 -1.06
C ILE A 39 -3.27 -3.17 -0.41
N ARG A 40 -4.01 -2.13 0.00
CA ARG A 40 -5.35 -2.27 0.59
C ARG A 40 -6.30 -3.00 -0.36
N GLY A 41 -6.33 -2.59 -1.63
CA GLY A 41 -7.20 -3.20 -2.64
C GLY A 41 -6.87 -4.67 -2.87
N GLU A 42 -5.60 -5.03 -2.92
CA GLU A 42 -5.17 -6.42 -3.07
C GLU A 42 -5.51 -7.29 -1.84
N ALA A 43 -5.31 -6.75 -0.63
CA ALA A 43 -5.73 -7.42 0.60
C ALA A 43 -7.24 -7.67 0.63
N ILE A 44 -8.05 -6.66 0.32
CA ILE A 44 -9.51 -6.79 0.23
C ILE A 44 -9.91 -7.84 -0.80
N ARG A 45 -9.30 -7.78 -1.99
CA ARG A 45 -9.59 -8.74 -3.07
C ARG A 45 -9.27 -10.17 -2.64
N SER A 46 -8.12 -10.40 -2.00
CA SER A 46 -7.74 -11.73 -1.52
C SER A 46 -8.74 -12.28 -0.48
N ILE A 47 -9.27 -11.43 0.40
CA ILE A 47 -10.27 -11.78 1.40
C ILE A 47 -11.62 -12.10 0.75
N GLN A 48 -12.05 -11.32 -0.25
CA GLN A 48 -13.37 -11.45 -0.87
C GLN A 48 -13.43 -12.54 -1.94
N THR A 49 -12.42 -12.62 -2.81
CA THR A 49 -12.43 -13.45 -4.01
C THR A 49 -11.36 -14.53 -4.05
N GLY A 50 -10.43 -14.54 -3.07
CA GLY A 50 -9.40 -15.56 -2.97
C GLY A 50 -9.98 -16.97 -2.74
N ALA A 51 -9.17 -18.00 -3.00
CA ALA A 51 -9.55 -19.39 -2.77
C ALA A 51 -10.02 -19.61 -1.32
N LYS A 52 -11.08 -20.41 -1.16
CA LYS A 52 -11.65 -20.82 0.12
C LYS A 52 -11.92 -22.31 0.07
N SER A 53 -10.93 -23.10 0.48
CA SER A 53 -10.99 -24.56 0.42
C SER A 53 -11.24 -25.22 1.79
N GLY A 54 -11.41 -24.43 2.84
CA GLY A 54 -11.68 -24.93 4.19
C GLY A 54 -13.11 -25.47 4.38
N LYS A 55 -13.43 -25.75 5.63
CA LYS A 55 -14.74 -26.36 6.01
C LYS A 55 -15.89 -25.39 5.74
N THR A 56 -17.03 -25.97 5.35
CA THR A 56 -18.29 -25.25 5.21
C THR A 56 -19.08 -25.32 6.51
N TYR A 57 -19.54 -24.17 6.98
CA TYR A 57 -20.34 -24.03 8.21
C TYR A 57 -21.72 -23.51 7.85
N LYS A 58 -22.75 -24.10 8.49
CA LYS A 58 -24.12 -23.58 8.45
C LYS A 58 -24.29 -22.60 9.62
N LYS A 59 -24.67 -21.37 9.33
CA LYS A 59 -24.98 -20.33 10.30
C LYS A 59 -26.47 -20.10 10.35
N TYR A 60 -27.02 -19.77 11.50
CA TYR A 60 -28.48 -19.76 11.74
C TYR A 60 -29.04 -18.36 12.02
N ASN A 61 -28.17 -17.36 12.21
CA ASN A 61 -28.63 -16.00 12.43
C ASN A 61 -27.74 -14.98 11.68
N PRO A 62 -28.11 -14.53 10.49
CA PRO A 62 -29.12 -15.09 9.60
C PRO A 62 -28.72 -16.48 9.07
N THR A 63 -29.70 -17.25 8.59
CA THR A 63 -29.42 -18.58 8.02
C THR A 63 -28.61 -18.42 6.72
N ARG A 64 -27.39 -18.94 6.72
CA ARG A 64 -26.48 -18.92 5.55
C ARG A 64 -25.43 -20.01 5.67
N THR A 65 -24.81 -20.34 4.56
CA THR A 65 -23.59 -21.15 4.51
C THR A 65 -22.37 -20.27 4.40
N HIS A 66 -21.36 -20.56 5.20
CA HIS A 66 -20.06 -19.89 5.14
C HIS A 66 -18.97 -20.92 4.90
N LYS A 67 -18.19 -20.74 3.82
CA LYS A 67 -17.02 -21.55 3.53
C LYS A 67 -15.79 -20.85 4.06
N ALA A 68 -15.12 -21.45 5.03
CA ALA A 68 -13.91 -20.93 5.63
C ALA A 68 -12.72 -21.06 4.66
N SER A 69 -11.68 -20.27 4.86
CA SER A 69 -10.38 -20.48 4.23
C SER A 69 -9.65 -21.65 4.87
N ALA A 70 -8.81 -22.32 4.10
CA ALA A 70 -7.81 -23.27 4.64
C ALA A 70 -6.57 -22.51 5.16
N PRO A 71 -5.68 -23.17 5.92
CA PRO A 71 -4.39 -22.63 6.28
C PRO A 71 -3.59 -22.17 5.05
N GLY A 72 -2.96 -21.00 5.14
CA GLY A 72 -2.21 -20.40 4.03
C GLY A 72 -3.06 -19.63 3.00
N GLU A 73 -4.38 -19.84 2.97
CA GLU A 73 -5.29 -19.03 2.16
C GLU A 73 -5.64 -17.72 2.90
N ALA A 74 -5.93 -16.65 2.16
CA ALA A 74 -6.46 -15.44 2.75
C ALA A 74 -7.79 -15.70 3.48
N PRO A 75 -8.08 -14.98 4.60
CA PRO A 75 -9.29 -15.19 5.38
C PRO A 75 -10.56 -15.11 4.52
N ALA A 76 -11.55 -15.92 4.81
CA ALA A 76 -12.86 -15.80 4.18
C ALA A 76 -13.66 -14.65 4.80
N SER A 77 -14.20 -13.77 3.96
CA SER A 77 -15.11 -12.73 4.43
C SER A 77 -16.43 -13.35 4.87
N ASP A 78 -16.89 -13.01 6.06
CA ASP A 78 -18.18 -13.43 6.59
C ASP A 78 -19.14 -12.24 6.73
N THR A 79 -18.81 -11.31 7.62
CA THR A 79 -19.61 -10.10 7.88
C THR A 79 -19.08 -8.86 7.15
N GLY A 80 -17.95 -8.97 6.49
CA GLY A 80 -17.24 -7.82 5.90
C GLY A 80 -16.44 -6.99 6.92
N PHE A 81 -16.51 -7.31 8.21
CA PHE A 81 -15.85 -6.52 9.26
C PHE A 81 -14.34 -6.39 9.05
N LEU A 82 -13.64 -7.47 8.68
CA LEU A 82 -12.21 -7.42 8.40
C LEU A 82 -11.89 -6.46 7.25
N VAL A 83 -12.63 -6.58 6.16
CA VAL A 83 -12.47 -5.75 4.95
C VAL A 83 -12.73 -4.28 5.25
N SER A 84 -13.82 -3.98 5.98
CA SER A 84 -14.18 -2.61 6.34
C SER A 84 -13.23 -1.94 7.33
N ASN A 85 -12.35 -2.70 7.97
CA ASN A 85 -11.38 -2.21 8.94
C ASN A 85 -9.93 -2.16 8.41
N ILE A 86 -9.70 -2.32 7.11
CA ILE A 86 -8.38 -2.08 6.51
C ILE A 86 -8.26 -0.59 6.18
N ARG A 87 -7.29 0.08 6.80
CA ARG A 87 -7.04 1.53 6.69
C ARG A 87 -5.71 1.82 6.02
N VAL A 88 -5.67 2.93 5.32
CA VAL A 88 -4.44 3.52 4.78
C VAL A 88 -4.24 4.86 5.45
N LYS A 89 -3.05 5.10 5.99
CA LYS A 89 -2.65 6.38 6.59
C LYS A 89 -1.33 6.81 5.96
N VAL A 90 -1.34 7.94 5.26
CA VAL A 90 -0.14 8.53 4.69
C VAL A 90 0.53 9.41 5.75
N GLN A 91 1.83 9.25 5.90
CA GLN A 91 2.72 10.10 6.68
C GLN A 91 3.65 10.84 5.71
N LYS A 92 4.51 11.73 6.25
CA LYS A 92 5.41 12.51 5.43
C LYS A 92 6.29 11.63 4.51
N ASP A 93 6.89 10.57 5.06
CA ASP A 93 7.92 9.77 4.39
C ASP A 93 7.53 8.30 4.20
N PHE A 94 6.33 7.89 4.65
CA PHE A 94 5.85 6.52 4.51
C PHE A 94 4.34 6.42 4.51
N VAL A 95 3.84 5.29 4.01
CA VAL A 95 2.42 4.92 4.11
C VAL A 95 2.27 3.71 5.02
N GLU A 96 1.32 3.79 5.93
CA GLU A 96 0.91 2.69 6.78
C GLU A 96 -0.39 2.08 6.24
N VAL A 97 -0.38 0.78 5.99
CA VAL A 97 -1.59 0.00 5.69
C VAL A 97 -1.81 -0.97 6.84
N ARG A 98 -2.91 -0.80 7.56
CA ARG A 98 -3.18 -1.59 8.78
C ARG A 98 -4.60 -2.11 8.82
N SER A 99 -4.82 -3.20 9.53
CA SER A 99 -6.15 -3.66 9.91
C SER A 99 -6.45 -3.26 11.35
N GLU A 100 -7.58 -2.61 11.57
CA GLU A 100 -8.10 -2.23 12.89
C GLU A 100 -8.97 -3.33 13.51
N ALA A 101 -9.22 -4.44 12.79
CA ALA A 101 -9.90 -5.59 13.35
C ALA A 101 -9.01 -6.28 14.40
N SER A 102 -9.48 -6.39 15.63
CA SER A 102 -8.71 -6.91 16.78
C SER A 102 -8.12 -8.31 16.56
N TYR A 103 -8.79 -9.12 15.75
CA TYR A 103 -8.36 -10.49 15.44
C TYR A 103 -7.46 -10.60 14.21
N SER A 104 -7.22 -9.53 13.46
CA SER A 104 -6.46 -9.55 12.21
C SER A 104 -5.03 -10.06 12.38
N LYS A 105 -4.38 -9.73 13.50
CA LYS A 105 -3.05 -10.21 13.86
C LYS A 105 -3.01 -11.75 13.98
N PHE A 106 -4.04 -12.35 14.54
CA PHE A 106 -4.12 -13.80 14.68
C PHE A 106 -4.35 -14.49 13.33
N LEU A 107 -5.06 -13.84 12.40
CA LEU A 107 -5.19 -14.34 11.04
C LEU A 107 -3.86 -14.28 10.30
N GLU A 108 -3.16 -13.16 10.36
CA GLU A 108 -1.90 -12.94 9.62
C GLU A 108 -0.80 -13.92 10.07
N TYR A 109 -0.60 -14.05 11.38
CA TYR A 109 0.52 -14.80 11.94
C TYR A 109 0.15 -16.18 12.50
N GLY A 110 -1.13 -16.48 12.63
CA GLY A 110 -1.61 -17.66 13.32
C GLY A 110 -1.54 -17.55 14.84
N THR A 111 -1.85 -18.64 15.50
CA THR A 111 -1.75 -18.84 16.96
C THR A 111 -1.26 -20.25 17.26
N SER A 112 -1.06 -20.60 18.52
CA SER A 112 -0.75 -21.98 18.93
C SER A 112 -1.85 -23.00 18.53
N LYS A 113 -3.06 -22.53 18.25
CA LYS A 113 -4.23 -23.37 17.91
C LYS A 113 -4.74 -23.17 16.48
N MET A 114 -4.21 -22.22 15.73
CA MET A 114 -4.67 -21.86 14.39
C MET A 114 -3.49 -21.51 13.49
N LEU A 115 -3.36 -22.21 12.39
CA LEU A 115 -2.36 -21.88 11.37
C LEU A 115 -2.69 -20.55 10.67
N ALA A 116 -1.67 -19.84 10.24
CA ALA A 116 -1.75 -18.53 9.61
C ALA A 116 -2.63 -18.55 8.35
N ARG A 117 -3.32 -17.44 8.15
CA ARG A 117 -4.10 -17.09 6.95
C ARG A 117 -3.72 -15.69 6.51
N PRO A 118 -2.51 -15.52 5.97
CA PRO A 118 -1.96 -14.20 5.67
C PRO A 118 -2.74 -13.51 4.55
N PHE A 119 -2.94 -12.20 4.68
CA PHE A 119 -3.62 -11.37 3.68
C PHE A 119 -2.93 -10.03 3.44
N MET A 120 -2.26 -9.48 4.45
CA MET A 120 -1.56 -8.20 4.33
C MET A 120 -0.18 -8.38 3.71
N PHE A 121 0.61 -9.32 4.21
CA PHE A 121 1.95 -9.58 3.69
C PHE A 121 1.91 -9.99 2.20
N PRO A 122 1.10 -10.99 1.78
CA PRO A 122 0.99 -11.33 0.36
C PRO A 122 0.50 -10.18 -0.51
N ALA A 123 -0.43 -9.35 0.00
CA ALA A 123 -0.92 -8.19 -0.72
C ALA A 123 0.18 -7.14 -0.94
N SER A 124 1.04 -6.89 0.07
CA SER A 124 2.17 -5.99 -0.06
C SER A 124 3.18 -6.50 -1.08
N GLU A 125 3.58 -7.77 -1.00
CA GLU A 125 4.54 -8.37 -1.94
C GLU A 125 4.05 -8.28 -3.40
N LYS A 126 2.78 -8.61 -3.63
CA LYS A 126 2.18 -8.55 -4.96
C LYS A 126 2.06 -7.13 -5.51
N SER A 127 1.92 -6.14 -4.64
CA SER A 127 1.78 -4.73 -5.04
C SER A 127 3.13 -4.04 -5.29
N LYS A 128 4.24 -4.52 -4.74
CA LYS A 128 5.58 -3.93 -4.86
C LYS A 128 6.01 -3.57 -6.29
N PRO A 129 5.90 -4.50 -7.29
CA PRO A 129 6.37 -4.19 -8.64
C PRO A 129 5.63 -3.00 -9.26
N LYS A 130 4.31 -2.95 -9.06
CA LYS A 130 3.47 -1.88 -9.59
C LYS A 130 3.71 -0.55 -8.89
N ILE A 131 3.97 -0.56 -7.59
CA ILE A 131 4.33 0.64 -6.83
C ILE A 131 5.68 1.18 -7.32
N ALA A 132 6.66 0.31 -7.55
CA ALA A 132 7.97 0.70 -8.07
C ALA A 132 7.86 1.30 -9.48
N GLU A 133 7.02 0.73 -10.34
CA GLU A 133 6.74 1.27 -11.68
C GLU A 133 6.14 2.68 -11.61
N ILE A 134 5.11 2.87 -10.78
CA ILE A 134 4.47 4.19 -10.59
C ILE A 134 5.47 5.21 -10.06
N LEU A 135 6.29 4.85 -9.08
CA LEU A 135 7.34 5.68 -8.54
C LEU A 135 8.33 6.11 -9.63
N PHE A 136 8.81 5.16 -10.42
CA PHE A 136 9.75 5.44 -11.51
C PHE A 136 9.15 6.39 -12.55
N GLN A 137 7.90 6.16 -12.95
CA GLN A 137 7.21 7.02 -13.90
C GLN A 137 7.03 8.44 -13.36
N LYS A 138 6.68 8.59 -12.09
CA LYS A 138 6.52 9.91 -11.45
C LYS A 138 7.85 10.68 -11.35
N ILE A 139 8.94 10.01 -10.99
CA ILE A 139 10.27 10.61 -10.96
C ILE A 139 10.68 11.06 -12.37
N LYS A 140 10.51 10.19 -13.37
CA LYS A 140 10.82 10.53 -14.76
C LYS A 140 10.02 11.74 -15.24
N GLN A 141 8.73 11.78 -14.95
CA GLN A 141 7.84 12.90 -15.29
C GLN A 141 8.31 14.22 -14.67
N SER A 142 8.73 14.21 -13.41
CA SER A 142 9.29 15.39 -12.74
C SER A 142 10.58 15.84 -13.40
N LEU A 143 11.49 14.94 -13.73
CA LEU A 143 12.76 15.29 -14.39
C LEU A 143 12.53 15.85 -15.80
N ASP A 144 11.65 15.25 -16.59
CA ASP A 144 11.33 15.69 -17.95
C ASP A 144 10.66 17.09 -17.97
N LYS A 145 9.93 17.45 -16.91
CA LYS A 145 9.30 18.76 -16.76
C LYS A 145 10.29 19.91 -16.55
N PHE A 146 11.41 19.63 -15.89
CA PHE A 146 12.43 20.62 -15.53
C PHE A 146 13.72 20.49 -16.35
N GLY A 147 13.85 19.45 -17.17
CA GLY A 147 15.03 19.20 -18.02
C GLY A 147 14.97 19.84 -19.39
N LYS A 148 13.97 20.72 -19.62
CA LYS A 148 13.87 21.60 -20.82
C LYS A 148 14.23 23.03 -20.42
#